data_664250f778c082fdeca4587155c3e2c3
#
_entry.id   664250f778c082fdeca4587155c3e2c3
#
_cell.length_a   1.000
_cell.length_b   1.000
_cell.length_c   1.000
_cell.angle_alpha   90.00
_cell.angle_beta   90.00
_cell.angle_gamma   90.00
#
_symmetry.space_group_name_H-M   'P 1'
#
loop_
_entity.id
_entity.type
_entity.pdbx_description
1 polymer ?
#
loop_
_entity_poly.entity_id
_entity_poly.type
_entity_poly.pdbx_seq_one_letter_code
_entity_poly.pdbx_strand_id
1 'polypeptide(L)'
;MAEKPLLLIVEDDPGTASLLETYFQSQGYRTECVRHGEEAEPMARDTRPDIVMLDIRLPGIDGFEVARRLRRHRRTSKIPILMLTDMQDRSDRLKGLEVGVDDYIAKPFDLQEIGLRVRNTIERAGRKRTTNPVTDLPEGKPVEDGLQRILMQPEWSIVTIRIGGLDAYRAGRGFPAADDMAHAIGQALQSAAAAQLKVGAVVGHLTFDEFVILSDMPSLLEFSKTAAARLKETAQAFYPVMAKAVPAQKAPDVTLQFRFLSSSDGTFPSLDALQNALDQTPYRTL
;
A
#
# COMPACT_ATOMS: atom_id res chain seq x y z
N MET A 1 -15.43 -0.67 25.17
CA MET A 1 -15.64 -1.98 24.52
C MET A 1 -14.85 -1.92 23.22
N ALA A 2 -14.09 -2.96 22.88
CA ALA A 2 -13.39 -2.98 21.60
C ALA A 2 -14.43 -2.94 20.46
N GLU A 3 -14.18 -2.14 19.45
CA GLU A 3 -15.04 -2.05 18.26
C GLU A 3 -15.03 -3.38 17.55
N LYS A 4 -16.22 -3.85 17.09
CA LYS A 4 -16.33 -5.12 16.36
C LYS A 4 -15.59 -5.00 15.03
N PRO A 5 -14.76 -5.98 14.63
CA PRO A 5 -14.05 -5.93 13.35
C PRO A 5 -15.02 -5.87 12.17
N LEU A 6 -14.67 -5.10 11.15
CA LEU A 6 -15.45 -4.91 9.93
C LEU A 6 -14.89 -5.78 8.81
N LEU A 7 -15.74 -6.60 8.22
CA LEU A 7 -15.46 -7.43 7.04
C LEU A 7 -16.17 -6.84 5.83
N LEU A 8 -15.43 -6.49 4.78
CA LEU A 8 -16.00 -6.17 3.46
C LEU A 8 -16.04 -7.44 2.62
N ILE A 9 -17.24 -7.79 2.14
CA ILE A 9 -17.49 -8.94 1.26
C ILE A 9 -17.72 -8.41 -0.15
N VAL A 10 -16.96 -8.93 -1.12
CA VAL A 10 -17.08 -8.60 -2.55
C VAL A 10 -17.43 -9.91 -3.27
N GLU A 11 -18.72 -10.12 -3.52
CA GLU A 11 -19.28 -11.37 -4.04
C GLU A 11 -20.54 -11.04 -4.84
N ASP A 12 -20.61 -11.46 -6.11
CA ASP A 12 -21.75 -11.17 -7.00
C ASP A 12 -22.92 -12.13 -6.79
N ASP A 13 -22.67 -13.39 -6.36
CA ASP A 13 -23.75 -14.35 -6.06
C ASP A 13 -24.48 -13.98 -4.76
N PRO A 14 -25.79 -13.65 -4.85
CA PRO A 14 -26.57 -13.23 -3.68
C PRO A 14 -26.68 -14.27 -2.58
N GLY A 15 -26.65 -15.56 -2.96
CA GLY A 15 -26.76 -16.68 -2.01
C GLY A 15 -25.49 -16.81 -1.18
N THR A 16 -24.34 -16.81 -1.84
CA THR A 16 -23.02 -16.85 -1.19
C THR A 16 -22.79 -15.61 -0.33
N ALA A 17 -23.10 -14.41 -0.83
CA ALA A 17 -22.99 -13.17 -0.08
C ALA A 17 -23.81 -13.20 1.21
N SER A 18 -25.10 -13.55 1.13
CA SER A 18 -26.00 -13.63 2.29
C SER A 18 -25.57 -14.70 3.31
N LEU A 19 -25.07 -15.84 2.83
CA LEU A 19 -24.52 -16.90 3.69
C LEU A 19 -23.31 -16.39 4.49
N LEU A 20 -22.37 -15.73 3.82
CA LEU A 20 -21.16 -15.16 4.46
C LEU A 20 -21.51 -14.05 5.43
N GLU A 21 -22.40 -13.11 5.06
CA GLU A 21 -22.86 -12.05 5.96
C GLU A 21 -23.49 -12.61 7.23
N THR A 22 -24.45 -13.53 7.08
CA THR A 22 -25.14 -14.16 8.23
C THR A 22 -24.15 -14.87 9.14
N TYR A 23 -23.23 -15.64 8.57
CA TYR A 23 -22.21 -16.34 9.34
C TYR A 23 -21.32 -15.38 10.12
N PHE A 24 -20.72 -14.38 9.46
CA PHE A 24 -19.79 -13.46 10.13
C PHE A 24 -20.47 -12.52 11.13
N GLN A 25 -21.69 -12.10 10.88
CA GLN A 25 -22.49 -11.36 11.87
C GLN A 25 -22.72 -12.20 13.13
N SER A 26 -23.00 -13.51 12.98
CA SER A 26 -23.14 -14.43 14.12
C SER A 26 -21.83 -14.61 14.89
N GLN A 27 -20.68 -14.46 14.23
CA GLN A 27 -19.34 -14.51 14.82
C GLN A 27 -18.90 -13.17 15.45
N GLY A 28 -19.77 -12.14 15.43
CA GLY A 28 -19.51 -10.86 16.06
C GLY A 28 -18.80 -9.82 15.18
N TYR A 29 -18.70 -10.05 13.88
CA TYR A 29 -18.21 -9.07 12.91
C TYR A 29 -19.31 -8.09 12.53
N ARG A 30 -18.91 -6.89 12.09
CA ARG A 30 -19.73 -6.05 11.22
C ARG A 30 -19.43 -6.46 9.78
N THR A 31 -20.41 -6.42 8.91
CA THR A 31 -20.25 -6.77 7.49
C THR A 31 -20.77 -5.66 6.60
N GLU A 32 -20.04 -5.38 5.55
CA GLU A 32 -20.48 -4.60 4.38
C GLU A 32 -20.35 -5.51 3.16
N CYS A 33 -21.28 -5.42 2.22
CA CYS A 33 -21.28 -6.24 1.04
C CYS A 33 -21.44 -5.40 -0.22
N VAL A 34 -20.61 -5.67 -1.23
CA VAL A 34 -20.73 -5.10 -2.58
C VAL A 34 -20.73 -6.23 -3.60
N ARG A 35 -21.45 -6.05 -4.71
CA ARG A 35 -21.65 -7.08 -5.73
C ARG A 35 -20.84 -6.86 -7.00
N HIS A 36 -20.27 -5.67 -7.16
CA HIS A 36 -19.45 -5.32 -8.31
C HIS A 36 -18.05 -4.93 -7.86
N GLY A 37 -17.06 -5.38 -8.61
CA GLY A 37 -15.65 -5.11 -8.27
C GLY A 37 -15.31 -3.61 -8.23
N GLU A 38 -16.00 -2.79 -9.05
CA GLU A 38 -15.83 -1.34 -9.11
C GLU A 38 -16.22 -0.62 -7.81
N GLU A 39 -17.12 -1.22 -7.02
CA GLU A 39 -17.60 -0.65 -5.75
C GLU A 39 -16.66 -0.93 -4.58
N ALA A 40 -15.80 -1.95 -4.71
CA ALA A 40 -14.99 -2.47 -3.61
C ALA A 40 -13.95 -1.46 -3.10
N GLU A 41 -13.22 -0.79 -4.00
CA GLU A 41 -12.19 0.18 -3.59
C GLU A 41 -12.78 1.43 -2.95
N PRO A 42 -13.82 2.10 -3.52
CA PRO A 42 -14.51 3.19 -2.84
C PRO A 42 -15.05 2.80 -1.47
N MET A 43 -15.75 1.66 -1.37
CA MET A 43 -16.28 1.17 -0.10
C MET A 43 -15.18 0.92 0.93
N ALA A 44 -14.11 0.23 0.54
CA ALA A 44 -12.99 -0.06 1.43
C ALA A 44 -12.29 1.22 1.92
N ARG A 45 -12.16 2.23 1.05
CA ARG A 45 -11.58 3.53 1.40
C ARG A 45 -12.41 4.28 2.43
N ASP A 46 -13.73 4.25 2.29
CA ASP A 46 -14.66 5.00 3.11
C ASP A 46 -14.92 4.32 4.46
N THR A 47 -15.04 2.98 4.48
CA THR A 47 -15.36 2.20 5.69
C THR A 47 -14.15 1.67 6.43
N ARG A 48 -12.96 1.59 5.79
CA ARG A 48 -11.70 1.03 6.34
C ARG A 48 -11.90 -0.33 7.02
N PRO A 49 -12.31 -1.37 6.28
CA PRO A 49 -12.52 -2.69 6.85
C PRO A 49 -11.23 -3.30 7.39
N ASP A 50 -11.36 -4.17 8.39
CA ASP A 50 -10.24 -4.93 8.95
C ASP A 50 -9.75 -6.03 8.02
N ILE A 51 -10.61 -6.48 7.08
CA ILE A 51 -10.31 -7.46 6.05
C ILE A 51 -11.29 -7.31 4.87
N VAL A 52 -10.81 -7.60 3.66
CA VAL A 52 -11.63 -7.76 2.46
C VAL A 52 -11.67 -9.23 2.07
N MET A 53 -12.86 -9.79 1.96
CA MET A 53 -13.12 -11.08 1.35
C MET A 53 -13.58 -10.85 -0.08
N LEU A 54 -12.88 -11.43 -1.05
CA LEU A 54 -12.97 -11.02 -2.45
C LEU A 54 -13.09 -12.23 -3.37
N ASP A 55 -14.21 -12.33 -4.09
CA ASP A 55 -14.32 -13.32 -5.16
C ASP A 55 -13.41 -12.93 -6.34
N ILE A 56 -12.81 -13.94 -6.96
CA ILE A 56 -12.02 -13.77 -8.19
C ILE A 56 -12.94 -13.49 -9.37
N ARG A 57 -14.08 -14.19 -9.44
CA ARG A 57 -15.00 -14.10 -10.58
C ARG A 57 -16.10 -13.08 -10.30
N LEU A 58 -15.84 -11.84 -10.65
CA LEU A 58 -16.81 -10.75 -10.54
C LEU A 58 -17.20 -10.24 -11.92
N PRO A 59 -18.44 -9.76 -12.09
CA PRO A 59 -18.82 -9.05 -13.30
C PRO A 59 -18.06 -7.72 -13.42
N GLY A 60 -17.69 -7.36 -14.65
CA GLY A 60 -16.91 -6.13 -14.91
C GLY A 60 -15.42 -6.34 -14.68
N ILE A 61 -14.89 -5.88 -13.56
CA ILE A 61 -13.50 -6.11 -13.20
C ILE A 61 -13.35 -7.33 -12.29
N ASP A 62 -12.34 -8.17 -12.58
CA ASP A 62 -12.08 -9.37 -11.78
C ASP A 62 -11.49 -9.05 -10.40
N GLY A 63 -11.51 -10.03 -9.49
CA GLY A 63 -10.99 -9.86 -8.14
C GLY A 63 -9.50 -9.52 -8.09
N PHE A 64 -8.70 -9.91 -9.09
CA PHE A 64 -7.30 -9.53 -9.14
C PHE A 64 -7.12 -8.04 -9.46
N GLU A 65 -7.96 -7.47 -10.34
CA GLU A 65 -7.96 -6.03 -10.60
C GLU A 65 -8.45 -5.24 -9.38
N VAL A 66 -9.48 -5.72 -8.68
CA VAL A 66 -9.92 -5.13 -7.41
C VAL A 66 -8.77 -5.12 -6.41
N ALA A 67 -8.10 -6.25 -6.21
CA ALA A 67 -6.96 -6.34 -5.29
C ALA A 67 -5.82 -5.39 -5.68
N ARG A 68 -5.51 -5.27 -6.99
CA ARG A 68 -4.53 -4.28 -7.48
C ARG A 68 -4.93 -2.85 -7.13
N ARG A 69 -6.20 -2.46 -7.31
CA ARG A 69 -6.70 -1.13 -6.94
C ARG A 69 -6.60 -0.88 -5.45
N LEU A 70 -7.01 -1.85 -4.62
CA LEU A 70 -6.85 -1.77 -3.17
C LEU A 70 -5.38 -1.59 -2.76
N ARG A 71 -4.44 -2.29 -3.39
CA ARG A 71 -3.00 -2.19 -3.08
C ARG A 71 -2.38 -0.87 -3.53
N ARG A 72 -2.94 -0.22 -4.54
CA ARG A 72 -2.46 1.09 -5.05
C ARG A 72 -2.88 2.26 -4.17
N HIS A 73 -4.01 2.17 -3.51
CA HIS A 73 -4.53 3.28 -2.73
C HIS A 73 -4.01 3.24 -1.29
N ARG A 74 -3.41 4.33 -0.80
CA ARG A 74 -2.76 4.43 0.52
C ARG A 74 -3.64 3.96 1.68
N ARG A 75 -4.95 4.29 1.66
CA ARG A 75 -5.88 3.95 2.75
C ARG A 75 -6.27 2.47 2.77
N THR A 76 -6.11 1.77 1.65
CA THR A 76 -6.56 0.38 1.48
C THR A 76 -5.42 -0.60 1.24
N SER A 77 -4.21 -0.11 0.93
CA SER A 77 -3.06 -0.95 0.55
C SER A 77 -2.65 -1.96 1.61
N LYS A 78 -2.95 -1.71 2.88
CA LYS A 78 -2.60 -2.57 4.02
C LYS A 78 -3.76 -3.41 4.55
N ILE A 79 -4.97 -3.21 4.02
CA ILE A 79 -6.12 -4.02 4.40
C ILE A 79 -5.85 -5.45 3.91
N PRO A 80 -5.90 -6.46 4.78
CA PRO A 80 -5.70 -7.85 4.36
C PRO A 80 -6.79 -8.28 3.39
N ILE A 81 -6.41 -9.06 2.38
CA ILE A 81 -7.30 -9.58 1.34
C ILE A 81 -7.28 -11.09 1.39
N LEU A 82 -8.45 -11.68 1.57
CA LEU A 82 -8.71 -13.10 1.46
C LEU A 82 -9.47 -13.35 0.16
N MET A 83 -8.89 -14.09 -0.79
CA MET A 83 -9.56 -14.42 -2.05
C MET A 83 -10.39 -15.68 -1.96
N LEU A 84 -11.60 -15.64 -2.53
CA LEU A 84 -12.44 -16.80 -2.80
C LEU A 84 -12.21 -17.24 -4.26
N THR A 85 -11.98 -18.53 -4.49
CA THR A 85 -11.63 -19.04 -5.81
C THR A 85 -12.30 -20.39 -6.10
N ASP A 86 -12.78 -20.58 -7.31
CA ASP A 86 -13.33 -21.89 -7.79
C ASP A 86 -12.24 -22.95 -8.02
N MET A 87 -11.08 -22.66 -7.68
CA MET A 87 -9.81 -23.35 -7.74
C MET A 87 -9.69 -24.68 -8.46
N GLN A 88 -9.00 -24.65 -9.58
CA GLN A 88 -8.08 -25.75 -9.93
C GLN A 88 -6.80 -25.25 -10.65
N ASP A 89 -6.65 -23.96 -10.86
CA ASP A 89 -5.51 -23.42 -11.63
C ASP A 89 -4.35 -22.90 -10.77
N ARG A 90 -3.20 -23.57 -10.92
CA ARG A 90 -1.91 -23.13 -10.39
C ARG A 90 -1.54 -21.69 -10.81
N SER A 91 -2.10 -21.25 -11.97
CA SER A 91 -1.92 -19.91 -12.52
C SER A 91 -2.54 -18.82 -11.65
N ASP A 92 -3.71 -19.07 -11.04
CA ASP A 92 -4.39 -18.07 -10.22
C ASP A 92 -3.70 -17.85 -8.86
N ARG A 93 -3.10 -18.90 -8.31
CA ARG A 93 -2.24 -18.76 -7.12
C ARG A 93 -0.99 -17.92 -7.40
N LEU A 94 -0.37 -18.08 -8.57
CA LEU A 94 0.78 -17.28 -8.96
C LEU A 94 0.39 -15.81 -9.15
N LYS A 95 -0.71 -15.53 -9.88
CA LYS A 95 -1.23 -14.16 -10.06
C LYS A 95 -1.52 -13.47 -8.73
N GLY A 96 -2.07 -14.19 -7.77
CA GLY A 96 -2.41 -13.58 -6.51
C GLY A 96 -1.23 -13.34 -5.59
N LEU A 97 -0.19 -14.19 -5.60
CA LEU A 97 1.09 -13.87 -4.95
C LEU A 97 1.68 -12.58 -5.51
N GLU A 98 1.54 -12.38 -6.82
CA GLU A 98 1.96 -11.18 -7.53
C GLU A 98 1.21 -9.92 -7.08
N VAL A 99 -0.09 -10.02 -6.76
CA VAL A 99 -0.93 -8.90 -6.34
C VAL A 99 -0.81 -8.60 -4.84
N GLY A 100 -0.18 -9.50 -4.07
CA GLY A 100 -0.01 -9.32 -2.63
C GLY A 100 -1.29 -9.64 -1.83
N VAL A 101 -1.99 -10.71 -2.22
CA VAL A 101 -3.13 -11.28 -1.47
C VAL A 101 -2.60 -12.05 -0.26
N ASP A 102 -3.29 -11.95 0.87
CA ASP A 102 -2.82 -12.51 2.14
C ASP A 102 -3.18 -13.99 2.33
N ASP A 103 -4.31 -14.45 1.77
CA ASP A 103 -4.73 -15.87 1.81
C ASP A 103 -5.77 -16.18 0.72
N TYR A 104 -6.03 -17.48 0.49
CA TYR A 104 -6.97 -18.02 -0.51
C TYR A 104 -7.87 -19.09 0.11
N ILE A 105 -9.12 -19.13 -0.35
CA ILE A 105 -10.07 -20.20 -0.03
C ILE A 105 -10.69 -20.70 -1.31
N ALA A 106 -10.65 -22.03 -1.48
CA ALA A 106 -11.30 -22.69 -2.61
C ALA A 106 -12.82 -22.83 -2.36
N LYS A 107 -13.63 -22.56 -3.40
CA LYS A 107 -15.04 -22.94 -3.45
C LYS A 107 -15.15 -24.41 -3.92
N PRO A 108 -16.02 -25.27 -3.34
CA PRO A 108 -16.87 -24.97 -2.19
C PRO A 108 -16.06 -24.92 -0.87
N PHE A 109 -16.42 -24.02 0.03
CA PHE A 109 -15.72 -23.81 1.28
C PHE A 109 -16.54 -24.22 2.50
N ASP A 110 -15.84 -24.57 3.58
CA ASP A 110 -16.41 -24.77 4.90
C ASP A 110 -16.45 -23.45 5.67
N LEU A 111 -17.59 -23.10 6.29
CA LEU A 111 -17.76 -21.84 7.03
C LEU A 111 -16.84 -21.75 8.25
N GLN A 112 -16.52 -22.88 8.90
CA GLN A 112 -15.60 -22.86 10.04
C GLN A 112 -14.16 -22.62 9.57
N GLU A 113 -13.75 -23.22 8.44
CA GLU A 113 -12.44 -22.96 7.85
C GLU A 113 -12.29 -21.49 7.49
N ILE A 114 -13.30 -20.90 6.80
CA ILE A 114 -13.25 -19.50 6.40
C ILE A 114 -13.19 -18.55 7.60
N GLY A 115 -13.95 -18.84 8.67
CA GLY A 115 -13.92 -18.08 9.92
C GLY A 115 -12.54 -18.10 10.60
N LEU A 116 -11.89 -19.29 10.63
CA LEU A 116 -10.54 -19.43 11.18
C LEU A 116 -9.51 -18.64 10.34
N ARG A 117 -9.59 -18.70 9.02
CA ARG A 117 -8.68 -17.99 8.12
C ARG A 117 -8.83 -16.48 8.22
N VAL A 118 -10.07 -15.97 8.25
CA VAL A 118 -10.36 -14.54 8.45
C VAL A 118 -9.74 -14.06 9.77
N ARG A 119 -9.99 -14.74 10.88
CA ARG A 119 -9.44 -14.41 12.18
C ARG A 119 -7.91 -14.40 12.16
N ASN A 120 -7.28 -15.47 11.68
CA ASN A 120 -5.84 -15.60 11.61
C ASN A 120 -5.21 -14.52 10.70
N THR A 121 -5.90 -14.14 9.65
CA THR A 121 -5.43 -13.11 8.71
C THR A 121 -5.48 -11.73 9.35
N ILE A 122 -6.57 -11.39 10.06
CA ILE A 122 -6.67 -10.14 10.85
C ILE A 122 -5.61 -10.11 11.95
N GLU A 123 -5.43 -11.21 12.70
CA GLU A 123 -4.40 -11.28 13.74
C GLU A 123 -2.97 -11.12 13.20
N ARG A 124 -2.67 -11.73 12.06
CA ARG A 124 -1.36 -11.57 11.38
C ARG A 124 -1.14 -10.14 10.89
N ALA A 125 -2.16 -9.51 10.33
CA ALA A 125 -2.12 -8.10 9.94
C ALA A 125 -1.98 -7.19 11.16
N GLY A 126 -2.64 -7.52 12.26
CA GLY A 126 -2.54 -6.85 13.55
C GLY A 126 -1.19 -7.05 14.28
N ARG A 127 -0.48 -8.17 14.04
CA ARG A 127 0.93 -8.35 14.44
C ARG A 127 1.82 -7.55 13.52
N LYS A 128 1.74 -6.26 13.67
CA LYS A 128 2.28 -5.20 12.80
C LYS A 128 3.70 -5.50 12.36
N ARG A 129 3.90 -5.72 11.08
CA ARG A 129 5.22 -5.58 10.48
C ARG A 129 5.69 -4.17 10.78
N THR A 130 6.80 -4.05 11.46
CA THR A 130 7.43 -2.77 11.78
C THR A 130 8.32 -2.28 10.64
N THR A 131 8.63 -3.17 9.69
CA THR A 131 9.48 -2.90 8.52
C THR A 131 8.87 -3.50 7.26
N ASN A 132 9.08 -2.83 6.15
CA ASN A 132 8.70 -3.34 4.84
C ASN A 132 9.67 -4.46 4.38
N PRO A 133 9.20 -5.63 3.93
CA PRO A 133 10.06 -6.76 3.58
C PRO A 133 10.90 -6.55 2.31
N VAL A 134 10.56 -5.57 1.47
CA VAL A 134 11.31 -5.24 0.25
C VAL A 134 12.41 -4.21 0.56
N THR A 135 12.08 -3.16 1.30
CA THR A 135 12.98 -2.02 1.49
C THR A 135 13.67 -1.99 2.84
N ASP A 136 13.26 -2.84 3.79
CA ASP A 136 13.70 -2.87 5.20
C ASP A 136 13.43 -1.55 5.97
N LEU A 137 12.72 -0.60 5.34
CA LEU A 137 12.35 0.65 5.97
C LEU A 137 11.18 0.48 6.95
N PRO A 138 11.09 1.33 7.98
CA PRO A 138 9.92 1.44 8.84
C PRO A 138 8.62 1.51 8.05
N GLU A 139 7.63 0.71 8.44
CA GLU A 139 6.32 0.64 7.81
C GLU A 139 5.21 0.50 8.87
N GLY A 140 4.01 1.03 8.59
CA GLY A 140 2.86 0.92 9.49
C GLY A 140 3.06 1.68 10.79
N LYS A 141 2.97 0.98 11.94
CA LYS A 141 2.98 1.62 13.27
C LYS A 141 4.18 2.54 13.54
N PRO A 142 5.45 2.18 13.22
CA PRO A 142 6.57 3.10 13.40
C PRO A 142 6.45 4.41 12.62
N VAL A 143 5.86 4.37 11.42
CA VAL A 143 5.59 5.58 10.63
C VAL A 143 4.47 6.40 11.27
N GLU A 144 3.39 5.76 11.71
CA GLU A 144 2.28 6.39 12.43
C GLU A 144 2.76 7.06 13.73
N ASP A 145 3.56 6.35 14.54
CA ASP A 145 4.13 6.90 15.77
C ASP A 145 5.09 8.08 15.46
N GLY A 146 5.82 8.00 14.34
CA GLY A 146 6.61 9.10 13.82
C GLY A 146 5.76 10.33 13.47
N LEU A 147 4.63 10.13 12.78
CA LEU A 147 3.68 11.18 12.43
C LEU A 147 3.04 11.81 13.68
N GLN A 148 2.66 11.00 14.67
CA GLN A 148 2.13 11.53 15.94
C GLN A 148 3.16 12.37 16.69
N ARG A 149 4.41 11.89 16.75
CA ARG A 149 5.50 12.59 17.42
C ARG A 149 5.81 13.93 16.77
N ILE A 150 5.81 13.99 15.43
CA ILE A 150 6.15 15.19 14.69
C ILE A 150 5.08 16.27 14.87
N LEU A 151 3.80 15.90 14.97
CA LEU A 151 2.70 16.84 15.23
C LEU A 151 2.79 17.52 16.60
N MET A 152 3.57 16.96 17.55
CA MET A 152 3.84 17.54 18.86
C MET A 152 5.00 18.55 18.84
N GLN A 153 5.73 18.67 17.71
CA GLN A 153 6.85 19.60 17.58
C GLN A 153 6.36 20.96 17.09
N PRO A 154 7.02 22.06 17.51
CA PRO A 154 6.68 23.41 17.06
C PRO A 154 6.98 23.62 15.58
N GLU A 155 8.03 23.00 15.08
CA GLU A 155 8.45 23.02 13.67
C GLU A 155 8.63 21.60 13.18
N TRP A 156 8.09 21.32 12.02
CA TRP A 156 8.22 20.02 11.37
C TRP A 156 7.97 20.12 9.87
N SER A 157 8.47 19.12 9.17
CA SER A 157 8.15 18.94 7.76
C SER A 157 8.08 17.45 7.39
N ILE A 158 7.26 17.19 6.39
CA ILE A 158 7.01 15.88 5.79
C ILE A 158 7.27 16.02 4.30
N VAL A 159 7.99 15.04 3.75
CA VAL A 159 8.03 14.84 2.30
C VAL A 159 7.60 13.42 1.99
N THR A 160 6.66 13.25 1.06
CA THR A 160 6.40 11.96 0.45
C THR A 160 7.02 11.92 -0.93
N ILE A 161 7.59 10.78 -1.27
CA ILE A 161 8.36 10.56 -2.51
C ILE A 161 7.76 9.36 -3.21
N ARG A 162 7.20 9.57 -4.39
CA ARG A 162 6.60 8.51 -5.21
C ARG A 162 7.49 8.16 -6.39
N ILE A 163 7.62 6.88 -6.65
CA ILE A 163 8.23 6.35 -7.86
C ILE A 163 7.14 6.26 -8.94
N GLY A 164 6.94 7.33 -9.70
CA GLY A 164 5.96 7.33 -10.79
C GLY A 164 6.39 6.40 -11.92
N GLY A 165 5.46 5.61 -12.44
CA GLY A 165 5.74 4.63 -13.52
C GLY A 165 6.26 3.27 -13.04
N LEU A 166 6.40 3.04 -11.72
CA LEU A 166 6.88 1.76 -11.18
C LEU A 166 5.96 0.59 -11.55
N ASP A 167 4.64 0.82 -11.63
CA ASP A 167 3.68 -0.20 -12.11
C ASP A 167 3.97 -0.66 -13.54
N ALA A 168 4.19 0.28 -14.44
CA ALA A 168 4.48 -0.01 -15.83
C ALA A 168 5.87 -0.66 -15.98
N TYR A 169 6.83 -0.25 -15.15
CA TYR A 169 8.15 -0.90 -15.06
C TYR A 169 8.01 -2.35 -14.58
N ARG A 170 7.21 -2.57 -13.54
CA ARG A 170 6.87 -3.90 -12.99
C ARG A 170 6.18 -4.79 -14.01
N ALA A 171 5.22 -4.25 -14.77
CA ALA A 171 4.53 -4.99 -15.84
C ALA A 171 5.49 -5.42 -16.96
N GLY A 172 6.52 -4.60 -17.26
CA GLY A 172 7.49 -4.88 -18.32
C GLY A 172 8.70 -5.71 -17.88
N ARG A 173 9.10 -5.66 -16.62
CA ARG A 173 10.34 -6.27 -16.09
C ARG A 173 10.13 -7.31 -15.01
N GLY A 174 8.90 -7.46 -14.51
CA GLY A 174 8.55 -8.36 -13.42
C GLY A 174 8.73 -7.74 -12.03
N PHE A 175 8.19 -8.46 -11.05
CA PHE A 175 8.19 -8.05 -9.64
C PHE A 175 9.60 -7.91 -9.04
N PRO A 176 10.51 -8.89 -9.22
CA PRO A 176 11.83 -8.81 -8.62
C PRO A 176 12.58 -7.52 -9.01
N ALA A 177 12.51 -7.14 -10.29
CA ALA A 177 13.20 -5.94 -10.76
C ALA A 177 12.61 -4.63 -10.18
N ALA A 178 11.29 -4.57 -9.98
CA ALA A 178 10.63 -3.42 -9.35
C ALA A 178 10.93 -3.37 -7.85
N ASP A 179 10.96 -4.52 -7.18
CA ASP A 179 11.31 -4.64 -5.77
C ASP A 179 12.77 -4.24 -5.52
N ASP A 180 13.70 -4.70 -6.37
CA ASP A 180 15.12 -4.30 -6.30
C ASP A 180 15.29 -2.79 -6.48
N MET A 181 14.56 -2.17 -7.41
CA MET A 181 14.56 -0.71 -7.59
C MET A 181 14.02 0.01 -6.36
N ALA A 182 12.88 -0.42 -5.81
CA ALA A 182 12.30 0.17 -4.61
C ALA A 182 13.24 0.02 -3.41
N HIS A 183 13.88 -1.13 -3.25
CA HIS A 183 14.89 -1.36 -2.22
C HIS A 183 16.07 -0.39 -2.36
N ALA A 184 16.65 -0.29 -3.54
CA ALA A 184 17.80 0.59 -3.79
C ALA A 184 17.47 2.07 -3.55
N ILE A 185 16.28 2.53 -3.97
CA ILE A 185 15.77 3.87 -3.70
C ILE A 185 15.59 4.08 -2.19
N GLY A 186 14.98 3.13 -1.48
CA GLY A 186 14.81 3.18 -0.03
C GLY A 186 16.14 3.30 0.72
N GLN A 187 17.15 2.52 0.35
CA GLN A 187 18.50 2.57 0.93
C GLN A 187 19.20 3.91 0.62
N ALA A 188 19.04 4.43 -0.60
CA ALA A 188 19.58 5.72 -0.97
C ALA A 188 18.93 6.87 -0.18
N LEU A 189 17.61 6.82 0.05
CA LEU A 189 16.87 7.75 0.90
C LEU A 189 17.36 7.70 2.35
N GLN A 190 17.47 6.50 2.92
CA GLN A 190 17.95 6.32 4.29
C GLN A 190 19.37 6.85 4.47
N SER A 191 20.25 6.56 3.52
CA SER A 191 21.63 7.05 3.53
C SER A 191 21.71 8.58 3.40
N ALA A 192 20.90 9.19 2.52
CA ALA A 192 20.83 10.64 2.37
C ALA A 192 20.29 11.31 3.63
N ALA A 193 19.24 10.75 4.23
CA ALA A 193 18.65 11.26 5.47
C ALA A 193 19.65 11.19 6.63
N ALA A 194 20.35 10.07 6.80
CA ALA A 194 21.36 9.92 7.84
C ALA A 194 22.54 10.91 7.70
N ALA A 195 22.88 11.32 6.48
CA ALA A 195 23.96 12.25 6.22
C ALA A 195 23.58 13.73 6.39
N GLN A 196 22.30 14.08 6.20
CA GLN A 196 21.88 15.48 6.05
C GLN A 196 20.81 15.92 7.06
N LEU A 197 20.06 14.98 7.63
CA LEU A 197 18.98 15.32 8.56
C LEU A 197 19.43 15.13 10.01
N LYS A 198 18.75 15.80 10.93
CA LYS A 198 18.99 15.66 12.36
C LYS A 198 18.64 14.25 12.86
N VAL A 199 19.24 13.88 13.96
CA VAL A 199 18.89 12.65 14.69
C VAL A 199 17.41 12.71 15.08
N GLY A 200 16.66 11.67 14.68
CA GLY A 200 15.20 11.61 14.92
C GLY A 200 14.36 11.71 13.66
N ALA A 201 14.93 12.07 12.52
CA ALA A 201 14.24 11.94 11.23
C ALA A 201 13.87 10.48 10.95
N VAL A 202 12.67 10.26 10.43
CA VAL A 202 12.17 8.93 10.10
C VAL A 202 12.06 8.82 8.58
N VAL A 203 12.71 7.82 8.01
CA VAL A 203 12.49 7.39 6.62
C VAL A 203 11.60 6.17 6.69
N GLY A 204 10.45 6.19 6.03
CA GLY A 204 9.47 5.12 6.07
C GLY A 204 8.95 4.75 4.69
N HIS A 205 8.37 3.56 4.60
CA HIS A 205 7.68 3.03 3.43
C HIS A 205 6.16 3.17 3.64
N LEU A 206 5.44 3.78 2.68
CA LEU A 206 4.00 4.00 2.78
C LEU A 206 3.19 3.02 1.93
N THR A 207 3.54 2.94 0.64
CA THR A 207 2.93 2.03 -0.34
C THR A 207 4.03 1.43 -1.19
N PHE A 208 3.70 0.50 -2.07
CA PHE A 208 4.71 -0.19 -2.91
C PHE A 208 5.60 0.75 -3.74
N ASP A 209 5.15 1.98 -4.00
CA ASP A 209 5.84 3.00 -4.81
C ASP A 209 6.06 4.33 -4.07
N GLU A 210 5.70 4.41 -2.76
CA GLU A 210 5.75 5.68 -2.03
C GLU A 210 6.49 5.56 -0.70
N PHE A 211 7.39 6.52 -0.46
CA PHE A 211 8.18 6.68 0.75
C PHE A 211 7.79 7.96 1.48
N VAL A 212 8.12 8.04 2.76
CA VAL A 212 7.93 9.22 3.58
C VAL A 212 9.19 9.55 4.36
N ILE A 213 9.48 10.85 4.47
CA ILE A 213 10.49 11.37 5.39
C ILE A 213 9.81 12.35 6.34
N LEU A 214 10.02 12.13 7.62
CA LEU A 214 9.53 12.96 8.72
C LEU A 214 10.71 13.62 9.41
N SER A 215 10.67 14.93 9.63
CA SER A 215 11.75 15.66 10.29
C SER A 215 11.20 16.81 11.13
N ASP A 216 11.89 17.14 12.22
CA ASP A 216 11.71 18.33 13.07
C ASP A 216 12.33 19.61 12.46
N MET A 217 12.71 19.56 11.18
CA MET A 217 13.17 20.72 10.43
C MET A 217 11.98 21.46 9.82
N PRO A 218 12.03 22.79 9.71
CA PRO A 218 10.93 23.59 9.15
C PRO A 218 10.71 23.35 7.66
N SER A 219 11.69 22.80 6.94
CA SER A 219 11.60 22.49 5.51
C SER A 219 12.54 21.36 5.11
N LEU A 220 12.04 20.46 4.28
CA LEU A 220 12.81 19.38 3.63
C LEU A 220 13.12 19.68 2.14
N LEU A 221 12.86 20.90 1.66
CA LEU A 221 12.98 21.21 0.23
C LEU A 221 14.41 21.07 -0.26
N GLU A 222 15.40 21.64 0.42
CA GLU A 222 16.82 21.57 0.00
C GLU A 222 17.37 20.15 0.11
N PHE A 223 17.00 19.44 1.17
CA PHE A 223 17.28 18.00 1.28
C PHE A 223 16.74 17.25 0.07
N SER A 224 15.47 17.48 -0.28
CA SER A 224 14.81 16.78 -1.39
C SER A 224 15.42 17.07 -2.75
N LYS A 225 15.86 18.31 -2.99
CA LYS A 225 16.59 18.66 -4.22
C LYS A 225 17.91 17.89 -4.34
N THR A 226 18.68 17.82 -3.24
CA THR A 226 19.94 17.07 -3.21
C THR A 226 19.70 15.57 -3.35
N ALA A 227 18.68 15.04 -2.66
CA ALA A 227 18.33 13.64 -2.74
C ALA A 227 17.79 13.24 -4.12
N ALA A 228 17.00 14.10 -4.78
CA ALA A 228 16.40 13.83 -6.08
C ALA A 228 17.43 13.44 -7.15
N ALA A 229 18.57 14.13 -7.22
CA ALA A 229 19.63 13.80 -8.16
C ALA A 229 20.16 12.38 -7.93
N ARG A 230 20.48 12.04 -6.67
CA ARG A 230 21.00 10.72 -6.29
C ARG A 230 19.97 9.61 -6.51
N LEU A 231 18.71 9.85 -6.18
CA LEU A 231 17.64 8.89 -6.39
C LEU A 231 17.38 8.65 -7.87
N LYS A 232 17.49 9.68 -8.70
CA LYS A 232 17.38 9.58 -10.16
C LYS A 232 18.49 8.70 -10.73
N GLU A 233 19.73 8.90 -10.31
CA GLU A 233 20.87 8.06 -10.68
C GLU A 233 20.64 6.61 -10.25
N THR A 234 20.16 6.39 -9.01
CA THR A 234 19.84 5.06 -8.49
C THR A 234 18.76 4.39 -9.35
N ALA A 235 17.67 5.07 -9.67
CA ALA A 235 16.62 4.54 -10.53
C ALA A 235 17.13 4.22 -11.94
N GLN A 236 17.97 5.09 -12.52
CA GLN A 236 18.55 4.91 -13.85
C GLN A 236 19.44 3.66 -13.95
N ALA A 237 20.09 3.24 -12.87
CA ALA A 237 20.91 2.03 -12.84
C ALA A 237 20.10 0.75 -13.13
N PHE A 238 18.78 0.78 -12.93
CA PHE A 238 17.87 -0.33 -13.25
C PHE A 238 17.40 -0.35 -14.70
N TYR A 239 17.77 0.65 -15.51
CA TYR A 239 17.58 0.64 -16.95
C TYR A 239 18.86 0.12 -17.62
N PRO A 240 18.97 -1.19 -17.93
CA PRO A 240 20.21 -1.72 -18.45
C PRO A 240 20.54 -1.10 -19.79
N VAL A 241 21.82 -0.88 -20.03
CA VAL A 241 22.45 -0.56 -21.32
C VAL A 241 22.18 -1.66 -22.39
N MET A 242 21.32 -2.63 -22.09
CA MET A 242 20.88 -3.70 -22.99
C MET A 242 19.85 -3.27 -24.03
N ALA A 243 19.95 -2.04 -24.54
CA ALA A 243 19.19 -1.61 -25.72
C ALA A 243 19.64 -2.31 -27.03
N LYS A 244 20.48 -3.35 -26.97
CA LYS A 244 20.98 -4.06 -28.17
C LYS A 244 20.32 -5.41 -28.45
N ALA A 245 19.43 -5.94 -27.61
CA ALA A 245 18.95 -7.31 -27.75
C ALA A 245 17.42 -7.50 -27.82
N VAL A 246 16.58 -6.49 -27.62
CA VAL A 246 15.12 -6.59 -27.74
C VAL A 246 14.61 -5.35 -28.48
N PRO A 247 13.74 -5.48 -29.53
CA PRO A 247 13.14 -4.32 -30.19
C PRO A 247 12.33 -3.52 -29.17
N ALA A 248 12.59 -2.25 -29.12
CA ALA A 248 12.14 -1.27 -28.17
C ALA A 248 10.61 -1.24 -27.95
N GLN A 249 10.11 -1.97 -26.99
CA GLN A 249 9.11 -1.41 -26.11
C GLN A 249 9.90 -0.54 -25.12
N LYS A 250 9.82 0.78 -25.32
CA LYS A 250 10.43 1.79 -24.48
C LYS A 250 10.00 1.48 -23.03
N ALA A 251 10.91 1.03 -22.20
CA ALA A 251 10.63 0.84 -20.79
C ALA A 251 10.07 2.17 -20.25
N PRO A 252 8.93 2.18 -19.55
CA PRO A 252 8.32 3.41 -19.10
C PRO A 252 9.32 4.16 -18.22
N ASP A 253 9.49 5.45 -18.50
CA ASP A 253 10.39 6.31 -17.72
C ASP A 253 9.86 6.38 -16.28
N VAL A 254 10.65 5.89 -15.34
CA VAL A 254 10.37 6.07 -13.92
C VAL A 254 10.69 7.51 -13.56
N THR A 255 9.77 8.17 -12.89
CA THR A 255 9.91 9.55 -12.42
C THR A 255 9.85 9.59 -10.89
N LEU A 256 10.56 10.56 -10.31
CA LEU A 256 10.46 10.83 -8.88
C LEU A 256 9.56 12.05 -8.67
N GLN A 257 8.51 11.85 -7.89
CA GLN A 257 7.50 12.85 -7.61
C GLN A 257 7.50 13.14 -6.11
N PHE A 258 7.50 14.41 -5.74
CA PHE A 258 7.62 14.86 -4.36
C PHE A 258 6.37 15.62 -3.93
N ARG A 259 5.98 15.45 -2.69
CA ARG A 259 4.89 16.17 -2.05
C ARG A 259 5.39 16.65 -0.69
N PHE A 260 5.14 17.89 -0.36
CA PHE A 260 5.63 18.53 0.85
C PHE A 260 4.48 19.02 1.70
N LEU A 261 4.64 18.86 3.02
CA LEU A 261 3.77 19.45 4.02
C LEU A 261 4.62 19.82 5.24
N SER A 262 4.31 20.95 5.88
CA SER A 262 5.05 21.45 7.02
C SER A 262 4.14 22.12 8.04
N SER A 263 4.66 22.45 9.20
CA SER A 263 3.97 23.19 10.25
C SER A 263 3.52 24.60 9.80
N SER A 264 4.13 25.16 8.74
CA SER A 264 3.72 26.45 8.17
C SER A 264 2.50 26.37 7.25
N ASP A 265 2.10 25.18 6.81
CA ASP A 265 0.97 24.98 5.90
C ASP A 265 -0.37 24.89 6.61
N GLY A 266 -0.37 24.83 7.95
CA GLY A 266 -1.58 24.83 8.76
C GLY A 266 -1.45 24.08 10.08
N THR A 267 -2.57 24.05 10.81
CA THR A 267 -2.69 23.28 12.05
C THR A 267 -3.46 22.00 11.79
N PHE A 268 -2.92 20.86 12.17
CA PHE A 268 -3.50 19.54 11.96
C PHE A 268 -3.85 18.90 13.31
N PRO A 269 -5.12 18.96 13.73
CA PRO A 269 -5.55 18.54 15.07
C PRO A 269 -5.53 17.01 15.26
N SER A 270 -5.41 16.24 14.17
CA SER A 270 -5.38 14.79 14.20
C SER A 270 -4.54 14.21 13.05
N LEU A 271 -4.18 12.94 13.16
CA LEU A 271 -3.53 12.21 12.07
C LEU A 271 -4.40 12.15 10.81
N ASP A 272 -5.71 12.01 10.96
CA ASP A 272 -6.64 11.99 9.83
C ASP A 272 -6.64 13.34 9.09
N ALA A 273 -6.62 14.45 9.83
CA ALA A 273 -6.52 15.79 9.24
C ALA A 273 -5.21 15.97 8.48
N LEU A 274 -4.10 15.52 9.06
CA LEU A 274 -2.79 15.54 8.41
C LEU A 274 -2.76 14.66 7.15
N GLN A 275 -3.30 13.45 7.23
CA GLN A 275 -3.36 12.53 6.09
C GLN A 275 -4.21 13.09 4.96
N ASN A 276 -5.37 13.67 5.28
CA ASN A 276 -6.22 14.34 4.29
C ASN A 276 -5.49 15.50 3.60
N ALA A 277 -4.76 16.32 4.36
CA ALA A 277 -3.98 17.42 3.81
C ALA A 277 -2.85 16.91 2.89
N LEU A 278 -2.14 15.85 3.30
CA LEU A 278 -1.15 15.19 2.45
C LEU A 278 -1.78 14.68 1.16
N ASP A 279 -2.95 14.07 1.20
CA ASP A 279 -3.62 13.51 0.03
C ASP A 279 -4.10 14.61 -0.95
N GLN A 280 -4.44 15.79 -0.43
CA GLN A 280 -4.85 16.95 -1.24
C GLN A 280 -3.66 17.73 -1.82
N THR A 281 -2.47 17.59 -1.26
CA THR A 281 -1.27 18.28 -1.74
C THR A 281 -0.79 17.62 -3.04
N PRO A 282 -0.61 18.39 -4.14
CA PRO A 282 -0.19 17.83 -5.41
C PRO A 282 1.27 17.39 -5.39
N TYR A 283 1.59 16.35 -6.15
CA TYR A 283 2.97 15.97 -6.44
C TYR A 283 3.62 16.95 -7.40
N ARG A 284 4.93 17.15 -7.24
CA ARG A 284 5.78 17.92 -8.16
C ARG A 284 7.09 17.19 -8.42
N THR A 285 7.68 17.39 -9.58
CA THR A 285 9.04 16.93 -9.90
C THR A 285 10.04 18.00 -9.48
N LEU A 286 11.19 17.58 -8.93
CA LEU A 286 12.29 18.44 -8.55
C LEU A 286 13.42 18.40 -9.58
#